data_ec451a674d575251cc0a0c3128c8f5a9
#
_entry.id   ec451a674d575251cc0a0c3128c8f5a9
#
_cell.length_a   1.000
_cell.length_b   1.000
_cell.length_c   1.000
_cell.angle_alpha   90.00
_cell.angle_beta   90.00
_cell.angle_gamma   90.00
#
_symmetry.space_group_name_H-M   'P 1'
#
loop_
_entity.id
_entity.type
_entity.pdbx_description
1 polymer ?
#
loop_
_entity_poly.entity_id
_entity_poly.type
_entity_poly.pdbx_seq_one_letter_code
_entity_poly.pdbx_strand_id
1 'polypeptide(L)'
;MTPDENRADLQRHADDFRNRTGFTYTVLQPASRDVIGCVYIYPLPDSDYDARALSWVRASHAQLDTPLWRVVSEWLASDWPFGSVEYAPRT
;
A
#
# COMPACT_ATOMS: atom_id res chain seq x y z
N MET A 1 -14.76 -5.52 11.85
CA MET A 1 -15.14 -4.20 11.34
C MET A 1 -16.61 -4.21 10.96
N THR A 2 -17.39 -3.24 11.44
CA THR A 2 -18.80 -3.12 11.08
C THR A 2 -18.94 -2.52 9.66
N PRO A 3 -20.10 -2.68 9.00
CA PRO A 3 -20.31 -2.04 7.69
C PRO A 3 -20.14 -0.53 7.69
N ASP A 4 -20.55 0.16 8.77
CA ASP A 4 -20.40 1.61 8.87
C ASP A 4 -18.94 2.02 9.05
N GLU A 5 -18.17 1.29 9.86
CA GLU A 5 -16.72 1.51 10.01
C GLU A 5 -16.00 1.29 8.69
N ASN A 6 -16.36 0.24 7.96
CA ASN A 6 -15.76 -0.04 6.66
C ASN A 6 -16.05 1.06 5.65
N ARG A 7 -17.30 1.60 5.65
CA ARG A 7 -17.67 2.70 4.75
C ARG A 7 -16.87 3.96 5.06
N ALA A 8 -16.72 4.30 6.34
CA ALA A 8 -15.94 5.46 6.76
C ALA A 8 -14.47 5.31 6.38
N ASP A 9 -13.91 4.12 6.52
CA ASP A 9 -12.53 3.83 6.15
C ASP A 9 -12.32 3.98 4.64
N LEU A 10 -13.22 3.42 3.84
CA LEU A 10 -13.17 3.53 2.38
C LEU A 10 -13.29 4.99 1.93
N GLN A 11 -14.15 5.78 2.57
CA GLN A 11 -14.30 7.20 2.25
C GLN A 11 -13.01 7.97 2.55
N ARG A 12 -12.38 7.70 3.68
CA ARG A 12 -11.11 8.32 4.04
C ARG A 12 -10.02 8.02 3.01
N HIS A 13 -9.90 6.77 2.56
CA HIS A 13 -8.93 6.39 1.53
C HIS A 13 -9.22 7.08 0.19
N ALA A 14 -10.49 7.21 -0.17
CA ALA A 14 -10.87 7.92 -1.39
C ALA A 14 -10.50 9.41 -1.31
N ASP A 15 -10.72 10.04 -0.15
CA ASP A 15 -10.36 11.44 0.06
C ASP A 15 -8.84 11.64 0.02
N ASP A 16 -8.06 10.74 0.63
CA ASP A 16 -6.60 10.77 0.59
C ASP A 16 -6.08 10.67 -0.85
N PHE A 17 -6.65 9.77 -1.64
CA PHE A 17 -6.27 9.61 -3.03
C PHE A 17 -6.55 10.89 -3.84
N ARG A 18 -7.75 11.47 -3.66
CA ARG A 18 -8.16 12.71 -4.33
C ARG A 18 -7.23 13.87 -3.98
N ASN A 19 -6.84 13.98 -2.72
CA ASN A 19 -5.99 15.07 -2.22
C ASN A 19 -4.49 14.78 -2.40
N ARG A 20 -4.13 13.60 -2.92
CA ARG A 20 -2.74 13.14 -3.08
C ARG A 20 -1.97 13.08 -1.76
N THR A 21 -2.68 12.87 -0.66
CA THR A 21 -2.10 12.69 0.68
C THR A 21 -1.88 11.24 1.02
N GLY A 22 -2.51 10.33 0.26
CA GLY A 22 -2.32 8.89 0.43
C GLY A 22 -2.89 8.13 -0.75
N PHE A 23 -2.27 6.99 -1.06
CA PHE A 23 -2.67 6.11 -2.16
C PHE A 23 -2.80 4.70 -1.62
N THR A 24 -3.94 4.06 -1.88
CA THR A 24 -4.23 2.71 -1.40
C THR A 24 -4.50 1.80 -2.58
N TYR A 25 -3.82 0.67 -2.63
CA TYR A 25 -3.98 -0.33 -3.67
C TYR A 25 -4.33 -1.68 -3.05
N THR A 26 -5.36 -2.30 -3.57
CA THR A 26 -5.80 -3.63 -3.14
C THR A 26 -5.06 -4.69 -3.94
N VAL A 27 -4.52 -5.70 -3.26
CA VAL A 27 -3.87 -6.83 -3.90
C VAL A 27 -4.89 -7.96 -4.04
N LEU A 28 -5.15 -8.38 -5.27
CA LEU A 28 -6.12 -9.44 -5.59
C LEU A 28 -5.41 -10.70 -6.07
N GLN A 29 -5.98 -11.85 -5.71
CA GLN A 29 -5.56 -13.12 -6.29
C GLN A 29 -6.21 -13.24 -7.67
N PRO A 30 -5.42 -13.38 -8.77
CA PRO A 30 -5.99 -13.33 -10.12
C PRO A 30 -7.07 -14.36 -10.40
N ALA A 31 -6.91 -15.58 -9.88
CA ALA A 31 -7.83 -16.68 -10.15
C ALA A 31 -9.20 -16.50 -9.52
N SER A 32 -9.25 -16.01 -8.28
CA SER A 32 -10.49 -15.90 -7.50
C SER A 32 -10.97 -14.47 -7.30
N ARG A 33 -10.09 -13.48 -7.54
CA ARG A 33 -10.30 -12.06 -7.26
C ARG A 33 -10.52 -11.77 -5.78
N ASP A 34 -10.09 -12.68 -4.91
CA ASP A 34 -10.14 -12.44 -3.46
C ASP A 34 -9.09 -11.40 -3.08
N VAL A 35 -9.45 -10.54 -2.12
CA VAL A 35 -8.50 -9.58 -1.54
C VAL A 35 -7.54 -10.34 -0.64
N ILE A 36 -6.26 -10.32 -0.98
CA ILE A 36 -5.22 -11.00 -0.21
C ILE A 36 -4.27 -10.05 0.50
N GLY A 37 -4.35 -8.76 0.22
CA GLY A 37 -3.52 -7.77 0.88
C GLY A 37 -3.83 -6.36 0.42
N CYS A 38 -3.05 -5.41 0.94
CA CYS A 38 -3.14 -3.99 0.55
C CYS A 38 -1.75 -3.37 0.56
N VAL A 39 -1.60 -2.30 -0.22
CA VAL A 39 -0.41 -1.44 -0.25
C VAL A 39 -0.86 -0.01 0.00
N TYR A 40 -0.18 0.68 0.91
CA TYR A 40 -0.45 2.07 1.23
C TYR A 40 0.78 2.91 0.93
N ILE A 41 0.60 4.04 0.26
CA ILE A 41 1.69 4.96 -0.10
C ILE A 41 1.32 6.35 0.39
N TYR A 42 2.15 6.91 1.27
CA TYR A 42 1.91 8.23 1.87
C TYR A 42 3.08 9.15 1.55
N PRO A 43 2.90 10.19 0.71
CA PRO A 43 3.92 11.22 0.53
C PRO A 43 4.24 11.93 1.85
N LEU A 44 5.52 12.24 2.07
CA LEU A 44 6.00 12.85 3.31
C LEU A 44 6.78 14.14 2.98
N PRO A 45 6.10 15.29 2.76
CA PRO A 45 6.76 16.49 2.26
C PRO A 45 7.82 17.08 3.19
N ASP A 46 7.71 16.84 4.50
CA ASP A 46 8.61 17.45 5.50
C ASP A 46 9.44 16.40 6.23
N SER A 47 9.80 15.31 5.57
CA SER A 47 10.57 14.20 6.16
C SER A 47 11.86 13.96 5.40
N ASP A 48 12.79 13.21 6.02
CA ASP A 48 14.01 12.73 5.36
C ASP A 48 13.70 11.77 4.21
N TYR A 49 12.49 11.19 4.22
CA TYR A 49 11.98 10.33 3.14
C TYR A 49 10.94 11.10 2.34
N ASP A 50 10.91 10.88 1.04
CA ASP A 50 9.89 11.47 0.16
C ASP A 50 8.51 10.83 0.36
N ALA A 51 8.48 9.57 0.77
CA ALA A 51 7.24 8.85 0.99
C ALA A 51 7.45 7.71 2.00
N ARG A 52 6.33 7.24 2.55
CA ARG A 52 6.28 6.02 3.36
C ARG A 52 5.38 5.01 2.64
N ALA A 53 5.82 3.76 2.59
CA ALA A 53 5.02 2.67 2.06
C ALA A 53 4.77 1.64 3.15
N LEU A 54 3.57 1.09 3.16
CA LEU A 54 3.15 0.02 4.05
C LEU A 54 2.43 -1.03 3.22
N SER A 55 2.61 -2.29 3.53
CA SER A 55 1.88 -3.36 2.87
C SER A 55 1.62 -4.50 3.84
N TRP A 56 0.55 -5.26 3.57
CA TRP A 56 0.25 -6.46 4.33
C TRP A 56 -0.42 -7.47 3.41
N VAL A 57 -0.29 -8.74 3.76
CA VAL A 57 -1.01 -9.84 3.13
C VAL A 57 -1.71 -10.66 4.20
N ARG A 58 -2.78 -11.36 3.81
CA ARG A 58 -3.47 -12.27 4.73
C ARG A 58 -2.53 -13.39 5.17
N ALA A 59 -2.75 -13.91 6.38
CA ALA A 59 -1.94 -15.01 6.91
C ALA A 59 -1.93 -16.23 5.99
N SER A 60 -3.04 -16.49 5.31
CA SER A 60 -3.14 -17.58 4.33
C SER A 60 -2.23 -17.42 3.12
N HIS A 61 -1.70 -16.21 2.90
CA HIS A 61 -0.82 -15.86 1.77
C HIS A 61 0.49 -15.26 2.26
N ALA A 62 0.92 -15.60 3.46
CA ALA A 62 2.12 -15.01 4.08
C ALA A 62 3.37 -15.16 3.22
N GLN A 63 3.46 -16.21 2.41
CA GLN A 63 4.59 -16.44 1.51
C GLN A 63 4.72 -15.36 0.43
N LEU A 64 3.67 -14.57 0.20
CA LEU A 64 3.68 -13.49 -0.80
C LEU A 64 4.15 -12.15 -0.24
N ASP A 65 4.35 -12.04 1.08
CA ASP A 65 4.73 -10.76 1.70
C ASP A 65 6.06 -10.22 1.16
N THR A 66 7.10 -11.05 1.11
CA THR A 66 8.40 -10.65 0.58
C THR A 66 8.38 -10.39 -0.93
N PRO A 67 7.77 -11.26 -1.77
CA PRO A 67 7.63 -10.94 -3.19
C PRO A 67 6.87 -9.65 -3.45
N LEU A 68 5.79 -9.38 -2.70
CA LEU A 68 5.02 -8.15 -2.82
C LEU A 68 5.90 -6.94 -2.50
N TRP A 69 6.65 -6.99 -1.40
CA TRP A 69 7.56 -5.92 -1.02
C TRP A 69 8.58 -5.63 -2.13
N ARG A 70 9.16 -6.65 -2.75
CA ARG A 70 10.12 -6.47 -3.84
C ARG A 70 9.51 -5.79 -5.04
N VAL A 71 8.34 -6.26 -5.48
CA VAL A 71 7.64 -5.69 -6.64
C VAL A 71 7.25 -4.24 -6.39
N VAL A 72 6.70 -3.95 -5.23
CA VAL A 72 6.30 -2.59 -4.85
C VAL A 72 7.52 -1.67 -4.74
N SER A 73 8.61 -2.16 -4.14
CA SER A 73 9.84 -1.37 -4.03
C SER A 73 10.41 -0.98 -5.41
N GLU A 74 10.42 -1.91 -6.36
CA GLU A 74 10.85 -1.65 -7.73
C GLU A 74 9.91 -0.66 -8.42
N TRP A 75 8.61 -0.83 -8.25
CA TRP A 75 7.60 0.06 -8.82
C TRP A 75 7.74 1.48 -8.30
N LEU A 76 7.95 1.64 -7.00
CA LEU A 76 8.13 2.95 -6.38
C LEU A 76 9.41 3.64 -6.87
N ALA A 77 10.46 2.87 -7.13
CA ALA A 77 11.72 3.41 -7.63
C ALA A 77 11.66 3.83 -9.10
N SER A 78 10.85 3.14 -9.93
CA SER A 78 10.83 3.38 -11.37
C SER A 78 9.70 4.28 -11.85
N ASP A 79 8.51 4.18 -11.24
CA ASP A 79 7.31 4.84 -11.76
C ASP A 79 6.85 6.04 -10.93
N TRP A 80 7.38 6.21 -9.72
CA TRP A 80 7.00 7.30 -8.83
C TRP A 80 8.13 8.30 -8.69
N PRO A 81 7.82 9.60 -8.48
CA PRO A 81 8.85 10.66 -8.40
C PRO A 81 9.47 10.75 -7.00
N PHE A 82 9.66 9.62 -6.32
CA PHE A 82 10.25 9.59 -4.99
C PHE A 82 11.73 9.22 -5.06
N GLY A 83 12.59 10.06 -4.51
CA GLY A 83 14.01 9.77 -4.40
C GLY A 83 14.33 8.81 -3.28
N SER A 84 13.53 8.83 -2.20
CA SER A 84 13.69 7.91 -1.07
C SER A 84 12.32 7.52 -0.50
N VAL A 85 12.17 6.24 -0.14
CA VAL A 85 10.92 5.71 0.40
C VAL A 85 11.23 4.92 1.65
N GLU A 86 10.52 5.23 2.75
CA GLU A 86 10.56 4.44 3.96
C GLU A 86 9.62 3.25 3.82
N TYR A 87 10.19 2.07 3.58
CA TYR A 87 9.43 0.83 3.41
C TYR A 87 10.21 -0.30 4.05
N ALA A 88 9.73 -0.79 5.18
CA ALA A 88 10.44 -1.80 5.97
C ALA A 88 10.72 -3.06 5.15
N PRO A 89 11.99 -3.50 5.07
CA PRO A 89 12.34 -4.71 4.33
C PRO A 89 11.63 -5.96 4.83
N ARG A 90 11.29 -6.83 3.90
CA ARG A 90 10.75 -8.17 4.16
C ARG A 90 11.79 -9.20 3.76
N THR A 91 12.33 -9.87 4.73
CA THR A 91 13.35 -10.92 4.49
C THR A 91 12.87 -12.28 4.97
#